data_08e8e706f38114644ac448f06b70280e
#
_entry.id   08e8e706f38114644ac448f06b70280e
#
_cell.length_a   1.000
_cell.length_b   1.000
_cell.length_c   1.000
_cell.angle_alpha   90.00
_cell.angle_beta   90.00
_cell.angle_gamma   90.00
#
_symmetry.space_group_name_H-M   'P 1'
#
loop_
_entity.id
_entity.type
_entity.pdbx_description
1 polymer ?
#
loop_
_entity_poly.entity_id
_entity_poly.type
_entity_poly.pdbx_seq_one_letter_code
_entity_poly.pdbx_strand_id
1 'polypeptide(L)'
;MDQMLGVRRYERIGGTVCAELVASAAEQSYAKAAKAVTGGHVSRQTVHDKILKVTVPEMEPKEEKKHVKELHVYADEDHAHEQKEHKKKGKQGIIIPLVTVTEGTRKVSEGRNETINAMHFSDEGFHSAGVWKSAEGYIEAAYDMETLEKIYVHGDGGTWIVNGLDVFSQTRHIMDGYHFFKELKKICKIFPERHVKLVLLNALEKNDRRKADTFIQELLKELSERSQAAKSTEKQREKTEKFAGYLFRFWDPIRRLVVEAVPGSCTEAQ
;
A
#
# COMPACT_ATOMS: atom_id res chain seq x y z
N MET A 1 34.48 -2.52 33.54
CA MET A 1 33.29 -3.36 33.47
C MET A 1 32.29 -2.83 32.41
N ASP A 2 31.97 -1.53 32.40
CA ASP A 2 31.01 -0.95 31.46
C ASP A 2 31.41 -1.07 29.98
N GLN A 3 32.71 -0.94 29.65
CA GLN A 3 33.22 -1.13 28.30
C GLN A 3 33.06 -2.61 27.80
N MET A 4 33.18 -3.59 28.71
CA MET A 4 32.97 -5.02 28.37
C MET A 4 31.47 -5.33 28.13
N LEU A 5 30.58 -4.53 28.72
CA LEU A 5 29.12 -4.67 28.55
C LEU A 5 28.57 -3.79 27.43
N GLY A 6 29.42 -3.09 26.67
CA GLY A 6 28.99 -2.21 25.58
C GLY A 6 28.15 -0.99 26.04
N VAL A 7 28.30 -0.60 27.33
CA VAL A 7 27.58 0.55 27.89
C VAL A 7 28.50 1.77 27.85
N ARG A 8 28.06 2.81 27.14
CA ARG A 8 28.81 4.08 27.10
C ARG A 8 28.68 4.85 28.40
N ARG A 9 29.66 5.69 28.69
CA ARG A 9 29.64 6.55 29.88
C ARG A 9 28.33 7.36 29.92
N TYR A 10 27.63 7.31 31.07
CA TYR A 10 26.32 7.92 31.30
C TYR A 10 25.10 7.23 30.57
N GLU A 11 25.31 6.13 29.86
CA GLU A 11 24.21 5.30 29.39
C GLU A 11 23.79 4.28 30.45
N ARG A 12 22.47 4.14 30.62
CA ARG A 12 21.89 3.19 31.59
C ARG A 12 21.43 1.90 30.92
N ILE A 13 21.46 1.85 29.59
CA ILE A 13 20.94 0.73 28.78
C ILE A 13 21.98 0.39 27.73
N GLY A 14 22.43 -0.85 27.71
CA GLY A 14 23.40 -1.35 26.72
C GLY A 14 22.83 -1.39 25.31
N GLY A 15 23.72 -1.36 24.31
CA GLY A 15 23.34 -1.34 22.90
C GLY A 15 22.43 -2.52 22.49
N THR A 16 22.74 -3.74 22.96
CA THR A 16 21.92 -4.94 22.69
C THR A 16 20.49 -4.80 23.20
N VAL A 17 20.32 -4.31 24.44
CA VAL A 17 18.99 -4.09 25.01
C VAL A 17 18.25 -2.99 24.27
N CYS A 18 18.95 -1.94 23.79
CA CYS A 18 18.33 -0.93 22.92
C CYS A 18 17.82 -1.52 21.61
N ALA A 19 18.62 -2.37 20.95
CA ALA A 19 18.22 -3.03 19.71
C ALA A 19 17.00 -3.93 19.92
N GLU A 20 16.99 -4.71 20.99
CA GLU A 20 15.85 -5.58 21.34
C GLU A 20 14.58 -4.76 21.65
N LEU A 21 14.70 -3.62 22.36
CA LEU A 21 13.60 -2.73 22.64
C LEU A 21 13.00 -2.13 21.35
N VAL A 22 13.84 -1.73 20.41
CA VAL A 22 13.40 -1.20 19.10
C VAL A 22 12.72 -2.27 18.28
N ALA A 23 13.32 -3.45 18.16
CA ALA A 23 12.74 -4.59 17.44
C ALA A 23 11.39 -5.01 18.04
N SER A 24 11.32 -5.13 19.36
CA SER A 24 10.07 -5.48 20.06
C SER A 24 8.98 -4.41 19.92
N ALA A 25 9.37 -3.13 19.84
CA ALA A 25 8.44 -2.01 19.67
C ALA A 25 7.88 -1.88 18.25
N ALA A 26 8.51 -2.49 17.25
CA ALA A 26 7.97 -2.59 15.90
C ALA A 26 6.75 -3.53 15.83
N GLU A 27 6.67 -4.54 16.73
CA GLU A 27 5.60 -5.55 16.73
C GLU A 27 4.51 -5.30 17.79
N GLN A 28 4.77 -4.45 18.79
CA GLN A 28 3.86 -4.26 19.90
C GLN A 28 3.98 -2.84 20.51
N SER A 29 3.06 -2.49 21.42
CA SER A 29 3.11 -1.18 22.08
C SER A 29 4.39 -1.01 22.91
N TYR A 30 4.88 0.23 23.03
CA TYR A 30 6.09 0.58 23.79
C TYR A 30 6.06 0.08 25.25
N ALA A 31 4.89 0.08 25.89
CA ALA A 31 4.73 -0.46 27.24
C ALA A 31 4.92 -1.99 27.28
N LYS A 32 4.39 -2.70 26.28
CA LYS A 32 4.58 -4.16 26.17
C LYS A 32 6.04 -4.51 25.83
N ALA A 33 6.66 -3.77 24.89
CA ALA A 33 8.06 -3.93 24.53
C ALA A 33 8.98 -3.72 25.77
N ALA A 34 8.77 -2.63 26.52
CA ALA A 34 9.49 -2.38 27.76
C ALA A 34 9.39 -3.53 28.74
N LYS A 35 8.16 -4.05 28.94
CA LYS A 35 7.91 -5.19 29.86
C LYS A 35 8.55 -6.48 29.35
N ALA A 36 8.44 -6.78 28.06
CA ALA A 36 8.96 -8.02 27.47
C ALA A 36 10.49 -8.09 27.54
N VAL A 37 11.18 -7.00 27.19
CA VAL A 37 12.64 -6.96 27.08
C VAL A 37 13.33 -6.72 28.42
N THR A 38 12.75 -5.87 29.27
CA THR A 38 13.43 -5.42 30.50
C THR A 38 12.67 -5.79 31.79
N GLY A 39 11.61 -6.58 31.71
CA GLY A 39 10.78 -6.87 32.90
C GLY A 39 10.03 -5.65 33.45
N GLY A 40 10.00 -4.53 32.70
CA GLY A 40 9.38 -3.29 33.11
C GLY A 40 10.31 -2.29 33.82
N HIS A 41 11.62 -2.58 33.86
CA HIS A 41 12.62 -1.66 34.43
C HIS A 41 12.85 -0.41 33.56
N VAL A 42 12.38 -0.42 32.31
CA VAL A 42 12.44 0.70 31.36
C VAL A 42 11.02 1.22 31.12
N SER A 43 10.84 2.53 31.10
CA SER A 43 9.55 3.16 30.84
C SER A 43 9.19 3.14 29.34
N ARG A 44 7.89 3.23 29.02
CA ARG A 44 7.43 3.42 27.63
C ARG A 44 8.04 4.65 26.96
N GLN A 45 8.26 5.73 27.71
CA GLN A 45 8.90 6.95 27.21
C GLN A 45 10.35 6.70 26.82
N THR A 46 11.07 5.91 27.60
CA THR A 46 12.44 5.54 27.27
C THR A 46 12.52 4.74 25.98
N VAL A 47 11.57 3.82 25.73
CA VAL A 47 11.47 3.08 24.45
C VAL A 47 11.24 4.04 23.30
N HIS A 48 10.28 4.94 23.41
CA HIS A 48 10.02 6.00 22.43
C HIS A 48 11.27 6.84 22.14
N ASP A 49 11.96 7.33 23.17
CA ASP A 49 13.16 8.14 23.02
C ASP A 49 14.33 7.39 22.38
N LYS A 50 14.37 6.06 22.54
CA LYS A 50 15.37 5.22 21.86
C LYS A 50 15.02 5.03 20.38
N ILE A 51 13.75 4.83 20.03
CA ILE A 51 13.28 4.73 18.64
C ILE A 51 13.60 6.03 17.88
N LEU A 52 13.32 7.19 18.45
CA LEU A 52 13.64 8.48 17.82
C LEU A 52 15.15 8.71 17.56
N LYS A 53 16.01 7.92 18.19
CA LYS A 53 17.47 7.97 17.99
C LYS A 53 18.00 6.92 17.04
N VAL A 54 17.13 6.08 16.51
CA VAL A 54 17.52 5.10 15.49
C VAL A 54 17.85 5.83 14.20
N THR A 55 19.06 5.68 13.75
CA THR A 55 19.46 6.14 12.42
C THR A 55 19.37 4.95 11.47
N VAL A 56 18.57 5.07 10.42
CA VAL A 56 18.55 4.09 9.35
C VAL A 56 19.83 4.30 8.53
N PRO A 57 20.71 3.30 8.39
CA PRO A 57 21.91 3.46 7.59
C PRO A 57 21.52 3.68 6.12
N GLU A 58 22.28 4.53 5.43
CA GLU A 58 22.18 4.62 3.98
C GLU A 58 22.50 3.26 3.36
N MET A 59 21.71 2.88 2.34
CA MET A 59 21.97 1.62 1.65
C MET A 59 23.21 1.74 0.79
N GLU A 60 24.20 0.92 1.10
CA GLU A 60 25.35 0.75 0.23
C GLU A 60 24.98 -0.19 -0.94
N PRO A 61 25.43 0.12 -2.17
CA PRO A 61 25.28 -0.79 -3.30
C PRO A 61 25.90 -2.15 -2.95
N LYS A 62 25.17 -3.24 -3.21
CA LYS A 62 25.70 -4.58 -3.02
C LYS A 62 26.71 -4.88 -4.15
N GLU A 63 27.83 -5.51 -3.79
CA GLU A 63 28.82 -5.97 -4.78
C GLU A 63 28.20 -6.95 -5.77
N GLU A 64 27.26 -7.79 -5.32
CA GLU A 64 26.54 -8.73 -6.13
C GLU A 64 25.04 -8.39 -6.16
N LYS A 65 24.55 -7.99 -7.33
CA LYS A 65 23.14 -7.67 -7.54
C LYS A 65 22.31 -8.94 -7.73
N LYS A 66 21.08 -8.89 -7.25
CA LYS A 66 20.15 -10.00 -7.39
C LYS A 66 19.58 -10.06 -8.81
N HIS A 67 19.52 -11.27 -9.36
CA HIS A 67 18.89 -11.54 -10.66
C HIS A 67 17.47 -12.02 -10.45
N VAL A 68 16.51 -11.14 -10.72
CA VAL A 68 15.06 -11.43 -10.65
C VAL A 68 14.40 -10.94 -11.93
N LYS A 69 13.34 -11.66 -12.36
CA LYS A 69 12.60 -11.26 -13.56
C LYS A 69 11.48 -10.27 -13.27
N GLU A 70 10.92 -10.35 -12.08
CA GLU A 70 9.76 -9.55 -11.69
C GLU A 70 9.96 -9.00 -10.28
N LEU A 71 9.53 -7.74 -10.07
CA LEU A 71 9.41 -7.11 -8.76
C LEU A 71 7.99 -6.61 -8.56
N HIS A 72 7.58 -6.57 -7.31
CA HIS A 72 6.30 -6.03 -6.89
C HIS A 72 6.54 -4.82 -5.99
N VAL A 73 5.91 -3.72 -6.33
CA VAL A 73 5.93 -2.47 -5.58
C VAL A 73 4.50 -2.19 -5.12
N TYR A 74 4.27 -2.18 -3.83
CA TYR A 74 2.98 -1.81 -3.25
C TYR A 74 3.05 -0.36 -2.78
N ALA A 75 2.15 0.47 -3.26
CA ALA A 75 2.08 1.89 -2.92
C ALA A 75 0.71 2.22 -2.32
N ASP A 76 0.71 2.76 -1.11
CA ASP A 76 -0.49 3.10 -0.34
C ASP A 76 -0.23 4.28 0.59
N GLU A 77 -1.28 4.81 1.21
CA GLU A 77 -1.24 5.91 2.16
C GLU A 77 -1.65 5.44 3.55
N ASP A 78 -0.80 5.66 4.55
CA ASP A 78 -1.21 5.50 5.94
C ASP A 78 -1.71 6.83 6.51
N HIS A 79 -2.78 6.76 7.30
CA HIS A 79 -3.42 7.91 7.92
C HIS A 79 -3.14 7.93 9.42
N ALA A 80 -2.08 8.63 9.83
CA ALA A 80 -1.76 8.83 11.23
C ALA A 80 -2.63 9.93 11.86
N HIS A 81 -3.28 9.61 12.98
CA HIS A 81 -4.04 10.60 13.74
C HIS A 81 -3.13 11.44 14.64
N GLU A 82 -3.10 12.76 14.43
CA GLU A 82 -2.47 13.68 15.37
C GLU A 82 -3.19 13.66 16.73
N GLN A 83 -2.42 13.66 17.81
CA GLN A 83 -2.97 13.82 19.16
C GLN A 83 -3.64 15.21 19.29
N LYS A 84 -4.72 15.30 20.12
CA LYS A 84 -5.59 16.49 20.21
C LYS A 84 -4.84 17.81 20.48
N GLU A 85 -3.70 17.76 21.17
CA GLU A 85 -2.89 18.94 21.54
C GLU A 85 -2.19 19.61 20.35
N HIS A 86 -1.94 18.86 19.27
CA HIS A 86 -1.27 19.36 18.08
C HIS A 86 -2.20 19.55 16.88
N LYS A 87 -3.48 19.22 17.03
CA LYS A 87 -4.46 19.27 15.96
C LYS A 87 -4.78 20.71 15.59
N LYS A 88 -4.20 21.23 14.51
CA LYS A 88 -4.64 22.49 13.91
C LYS A 88 -6.09 22.33 13.44
N LYS A 89 -6.98 23.30 13.80
CA LYS A 89 -8.39 23.29 13.36
C LYS A 89 -8.49 23.04 11.87
N GLY A 90 -9.14 21.94 11.46
CA GLY A 90 -9.41 21.61 10.05
C GLY A 90 -8.46 20.64 9.37
N LYS A 91 -7.37 20.15 9.98
CA LYS A 91 -6.52 19.11 9.40
C LYS A 91 -6.96 17.70 9.83
N GLN A 92 -7.13 16.82 8.85
CA GLN A 92 -7.53 15.41 9.04
C GLN A 92 -6.29 14.50 9.20
N GLY A 93 -5.46 14.70 10.22
CA GLY A 93 -4.31 13.84 10.46
C GLY A 93 -3.12 14.06 9.50
N ILE A 94 -2.11 13.24 9.65
CA ILE A 94 -0.92 13.19 8.79
C ILE A 94 -1.12 12.05 7.80
N ILE A 95 -0.92 12.30 6.51
CA ILE A 95 -0.91 11.27 5.46
C ILE A 95 0.55 10.90 5.23
N ILE A 96 0.87 9.61 5.32
CA ILE A 96 2.22 9.10 5.16
C ILE A 96 2.22 8.20 3.92
N PRO A 97 2.96 8.56 2.86
CA PRO A 97 3.11 7.68 1.70
C PRO A 97 3.98 6.48 2.09
N LEU A 98 3.53 5.30 1.75
CA LEU A 98 4.23 4.04 1.97
C LEU A 98 4.47 3.35 0.63
N VAL A 99 5.73 3.06 0.33
CA VAL A 99 6.12 2.24 -0.83
C VAL A 99 6.87 1.02 -0.33
N THR A 100 6.41 -0.17 -0.70
CA THR A 100 7.05 -1.45 -0.36
C THR A 100 7.52 -2.16 -1.60
N VAL A 101 8.81 -2.41 -1.71
CA VAL A 101 9.43 -3.20 -2.78
C VAL A 101 9.62 -4.62 -2.30
N THR A 102 9.22 -5.63 -3.08
CA THR A 102 9.35 -7.05 -2.74
C THR A 102 9.53 -7.93 -3.97
N GLU A 103 10.16 -9.08 -3.80
CA GLU A 103 10.31 -10.11 -4.85
C GLU A 103 9.04 -10.96 -5.04
N GLY A 104 7.93 -10.59 -4.39
CA GLY A 104 6.65 -11.27 -4.46
C GLY A 104 6.16 -11.74 -3.10
N THR A 105 5.23 -12.68 -3.11
CA THR A 105 4.64 -13.24 -1.89
C THR A 105 4.72 -14.76 -1.90
N ARG A 106 4.85 -15.36 -0.71
CA ARG A 106 4.71 -16.80 -0.53
C ARG A 106 3.56 -17.12 0.42
N LYS A 107 2.86 -18.20 0.15
CA LYS A 107 1.80 -18.70 1.04
C LYS A 107 2.44 -19.37 2.26
N VAL A 108 2.10 -18.90 3.45
CA VAL A 108 2.58 -19.47 4.73
C VAL A 108 1.54 -20.39 5.35
N SER A 109 0.26 -20.01 5.27
CA SER A 109 -0.87 -20.82 5.73
C SER A 109 -2.13 -20.47 4.92
N GLU A 110 -3.24 -21.14 5.20
CA GLU A 110 -4.51 -20.81 4.58
C GLU A 110 -4.92 -19.35 4.93
N GLY A 111 -5.09 -18.52 3.90
CA GLY A 111 -5.42 -17.09 4.07
C GLY A 111 -4.28 -16.18 4.51
N ARG A 112 -3.05 -16.68 4.66
CA ARG A 112 -1.89 -15.85 5.04
C ARG A 112 -0.76 -15.96 4.03
N ASN A 113 -0.42 -14.83 3.41
CA ASN A 113 0.75 -14.66 2.58
C ASN A 113 1.81 -13.84 3.33
N GLU A 114 3.07 -14.06 3.01
CA GLU A 114 4.21 -13.30 3.49
C GLU A 114 4.99 -12.74 2.30
N THR A 115 5.44 -11.50 2.40
CA THR A 115 6.29 -10.87 1.39
C THR A 115 7.70 -11.43 1.42
N ILE A 116 8.30 -11.57 0.24
CA ILE A 116 9.67 -12.07 0.08
C ILE A 116 10.60 -10.87 -0.07
N ASN A 117 11.59 -10.74 0.82
CA ASN A 117 12.61 -9.70 0.77
C ASN A 117 12.02 -8.28 0.67
N ALA A 118 11.01 -7.98 1.50
CA ALA A 118 10.36 -6.69 1.51
C ALA A 118 11.28 -5.56 2.04
N MET A 119 11.25 -4.41 1.35
CA MET A 119 11.87 -3.17 1.79
C MET A 119 10.82 -2.05 1.75
N HIS A 120 10.71 -1.30 2.84
CA HIS A 120 9.69 -0.28 3.03
C HIS A 120 10.32 1.12 2.98
N PHE A 121 9.65 2.04 2.30
CA PHE A 121 10.02 3.44 2.16
C PHE A 121 8.83 4.31 2.53
N SER A 122 9.06 5.34 3.35
CA SER A 122 8.05 6.30 3.77
C SER A 122 8.67 7.67 4.03
N ASP A 123 7.83 8.71 4.07
CA ASP A 123 8.24 10.08 4.39
C ASP A 123 7.14 10.78 5.20
N GLU A 124 7.52 11.31 6.38
CA GLU A 124 6.60 12.02 7.28
C GLU A 124 6.00 13.32 6.69
N GLY A 125 6.65 13.91 5.67
CA GLY A 125 6.25 15.17 5.03
C GLY A 125 5.32 15.01 3.83
N PHE A 126 4.90 13.78 3.49
CA PHE A 126 4.23 13.48 2.22
C PHE A 126 5.03 13.92 0.98
N HIS A 127 6.35 13.79 1.05
CA HIS A 127 7.21 14.04 -0.10
C HIS A 127 7.26 12.80 -1.01
N SER A 128 6.16 12.51 -1.68
CA SER A 128 6.00 11.30 -2.51
C SER A 128 7.12 11.11 -3.54
N ALA A 129 7.64 12.19 -4.11
CA ALA A 129 8.78 12.13 -5.04
C ALA A 129 10.05 11.61 -4.35
N GLY A 130 10.29 11.97 -3.08
CA GLY A 130 11.41 11.46 -2.28
C GLY A 130 11.27 9.97 -2.00
N VAL A 131 10.07 9.51 -1.65
CA VAL A 131 9.79 8.09 -1.40
C VAL A 131 10.03 7.26 -2.66
N TRP A 132 9.54 7.71 -3.83
CA TRP A 132 9.78 7.03 -5.10
C TRP A 132 11.25 6.99 -5.48
N LYS A 133 11.98 8.12 -5.29
CA LYS A 133 13.42 8.16 -5.55
C LYS A 133 14.21 7.21 -4.64
N SER A 134 13.81 7.07 -3.38
CA SER A 134 14.42 6.11 -2.45
C SER A 134 14.18 4.66 -2.87
N ALA A 135 12.95 4.35 -3.30
CA ALA A 135 12.60 3.03 -3.82
C ALA A 135 13.36 2.71 -5.13
N GLU A 136 13.49 3.69 -6.04
CA GLU A 136 14.28 3.61 -7.27
C GLU A 136 15.73 3.28 -6.97
N GLY A 137 16.38 4.10 -6.13
CA GLY A 137 17.78 3.88 -5.74
C GLY A 137 18.02 2.52 -5.11
N TYR A 138 17.05 2.02 -4.32
CA TYR A 138 17.13 0.66 -3.79
C TYR A 138 17.06 -0.41 -4.87
N ILE A 139 16.11 -0.30 -5.81
CA ILE A 139 15.96 -1.27 -6.90
C ILE A 139 17.23 -1.30 -7.73
N GLU A 140 17.78 -0.16 -8.11
CA GLU A 140 19.01 -0.05 -8.89
C GLU A 140 20.25 -0.58 -8.14
N ALA A 141 20.31 -0.38 -6.83
CA ALA A 141 21.43 -0.85 -6.01
C ALA A 141 21.36 -2.37 -5.72
N ALA A 142 20.16 -2.93 -5.56
CA ALA A 142 19.97 -4.30 -5.10
C ALA A 142 19.75 -5.32 -6.22
N TYR A 143 19.25 -4.88 -7.38
CA TYR A 143 18.83 -5.76 -8.47
C TYR A 143 19.55 -5.46 -9.78
N ASP A 144 19.76 -6.50 -10.57
CA ASP A 144 20.29 -6.38 -11.93
C ASP A 144 19.17 -5.96 -12.90
N MET A 145 19.25 -4.71 -13.37
CA MET A 145 18.26 -4.11 -14.25
C MET A 145 18.20 -4.74 -15.65
N GLU A 146 19.27 -5.44 -16.07
CA GLU A 146 19.28 -6.14 -17.37
C GLU A 146 18.43 -7.43 -17.33
N THR A 147 18.34 -8.08 -16.17
CA THR A 147 17.54 -9.28 -15.97
C THR A 147 16.09 -8.99 -15.55
N LEU A 148 15.83 -7.77 -15.08
CA LEU A 148 14.51 -7.35 -14.61
C LEU A 148 13.58 -7.03 -15.77
N GLU A 149 12.62 -7.92 -16.03
CA GLU A 149 11.67 -7.81 -17.15
C GLU A 149 10.46 -6.93 -16.83
N LYS A 150 9.99 -6.94 -15.55
CA LYS A 150 8.75 -6.27 -15.14
C LYS A 150 8.82 -5.77 -13.69
N ILE A 151 8.23 -4.60 -13.47
CA ILE A 151 7.98 -4.03 -12.15
C ILE A 151 6.47 -3.80 -12.03
N TYR A 152 5.79 -4.61 -11.25
CA TYR A 152 4.37 -4.45 -10.97
C TYR A 152 4.18 -3.43 -9.85
N VAL A 153 3.52 -2.31 -10.14
CA VAL A 153 3.13 -1.32 -9.14
C VAL A 153 1.67 -1.50 -8.79
N HIS A 154 1.41 -1.91 -7.55
CA HIS A 154 0.08 -2.10 -6.98
C HIS A 154 -0.34 -0.85 -6.23
N GLY A 155 -1.53 -0.32 -6.54
CA GLY A 155 -2.06 0.86 -5.85
C GLY A 155 -3.46 1.24 -6.32
N ASP A 156 -4.10 2.14 -5.59
CA ASP A 156 -5.49 2.57 -5.83
C ASP A 156 -5.66 3.59 -6.97
N GLY A 157 -4.56 4.01 -7.59
CA GLY A 157 -4.54 5.01 -8.66
C GLY A 157 -4.51 6.45 -8.17
N GLY A 158 -4.13 6.69 -6.93
CA GLY A 158 -3.81 8.01 -6.41
C GLY A 158 -2.79 8.74 -7.29
N THR A 159 -2.90 10.06 -7.42
CA THR A 159 -2.04 10.84 -8.34
C THR A 159 -0.55 10.64 -8.06
N TRP A 160 -0.15 10.57 -6.80
CA TRP A 160 1.24 10.36 -6.42
C TRP A 160 1.75 8.94 -6.77
N ILE A 161 0.86 7.94 -6.78
CA ILE A 161 1.17 6.57 -7.21
C ILE A 161 1.36 6.54 -8.73
N VAL A 162 0.44 7.16 -9.46
CA VAL A 162 0.53 7.26 -10.93
C VAL A 162 1.80 7.97 -11.37
N ASN A 163 2.20 9.04 -10.67
CA ASN A 163 3.45 9.75 -10.95
C ASN A 163 4.70 8.88 -10.71
N GLY A 164 4.62 7.88 -9.83
CA GLY A 164 5.70 6.93 -9.60
C GLY A 164 5.84 5.85 -10.69
N LEU A 165 4.85 5.71 -11.58
CA LEU A 165 4.91 4.72 -12.66
C LEU A 165 5.96 5.04 -13.74
N ASP A 166 6.35 6.30 -13.87
CA ASP A 166 7.30 6.75 -14.88
C ASP A 166 8.77 6.55 -14.46
N VAL A 167 9.00 6.06 -13.23
CA VAL A 167 10.35 5.84 -12.68
C VAL A 167 11.13 4.79 -13.48
N PHE A 168 10.47 3.70 -13.91
CA PHE A 168 11.09 2.66 -14.73
C PHE A 168 10.26 2.36 -15.98
N SER A 169 10.93 2.11 -17.10
CA SER A 169 10.27 1.75 -18.37
C SER A 169 9.51 0.41 -18.33
N GLN A 170 9.91 -0.51 -17.44
CA GLN A 170 9.31 -1.84 -17.25
C GLN A 170 8.06 -1.83 -16.35
N THR A 171 7.67 -0.66 -15.84
CA THR A 171 6.58 -0.53 -14.87
C THR A 171 5.23 -0.90 -15.47
N ARG A 172 4.46 -1.67 -14.70
CA ARG A 172 3.07 -2.04 -15.01
C ARG A 172 2.18 -1.78 -13.81
N HIS A 173 1.28 -0.83 -13.93
CA HIS A 173 0.29 -0.55 -12.90
C HIS A 173 -0.74 -1.69 -12.81
N ILE A 174 -0.97 -2.20 -11.59
CA ILE A 174 -2.06 -3.11 -11.24
C ILE A 174 -2.93 -2.42 -10.22
N MET A 175 -4.22 -2.38 -10.50
CA MET A 175 -5.18 -1.77 -9.57
C MET A 175 -5.25 -2.57 -8.26
N ASP A 176 -5.34 -1.88 -7.13
CA ASP A 176 -5.60 -2.52 -5.85
C ASP A 176 -6.95 -3.26 -5.88
N GLY A 177 -6.89 -4.57 -5.62
CA GLY A 177 -8.05 -5.45 -5.68
C GLY A 177 -9.12 -5.08 -4.67
N TYR A 178 -8.74 -4.74 -3.42
CA TYR A 178 -9.70 -4.35 -2.40
C TYR A 178 -10.50 -3.12 -2.81
N HIS A 179 -9.85 -2.06 -3.26
CA HIS A 179 -10.50 -0.83 -3.70
C HIS A 179 -11.42 -1.07 -4.89
N PHE A 180 -10.97 -1.80 -5.91
CA PHE A 180 -11.80 -2.12 -7.06
C PHE A 180 -13.04 -2.95 -6.67
N PHE A 181 -12.86 -4.06 -5.96
CA PHE A 181 -13.99 -4.93 -5.60
C PHE A 181 -14.94 -4.28 -4.60
N LYS A 182 -14.46 -3.41 -3.73
CA LYS A 182 -15.28 -2.59 -2.83
C LYS A 182 -16.21 -1.65 -3.61
N GLU A 183 -15.68 -0.93 -4.61
CA GLU A 183 -16.50 -0.05 -5.45
C GLU A 183 -17.46 -0.86 -6.33
N LEU A 184 -17.01 -1.94 -6.96
CA LEU A 184 -17.84 -2.84 -7.73
C LEU A 184 -19.01 -3.41 -6.90
N LYS A 185 -18.76 -3.80 -5.65
CA LYS A 185 -19.79 -4.29 -4.72
C LYS A 185 -20.88 -3.24 -4.44
N LYS A 186 -20.54 -1.95 -4.41
CA LYS A 186 -21.53 -0.88 -4.26
C LYS A 186 -22.49 -0.84 -5.44
N ILE A 187 -21.99 -1.01 -6.67
CA ILE A 187 -22.81 -1.04 -7.89
C ILE A 187 -23.67 -2.30 -7.95
N CYS A 188 -23.10 -3.46 -7.60
CA CYS A 188 -23.89 -4.71 -7.50
C CYS A 188 -25.08 -4.57 -6.55
N LYS A 189 -24.96 -3.83 -5.46
CA LYS A 189 -26.06 -3.56 -4.52
C LYS A 189 -27.15 -2.64 -5.09
N ILE A 190 -26.81 -1.75 -6.02
CA ILE A 190 -27.79 -0.87 -6.70
C ILE A 190 -28.60 -1.67 -7.73
N PHE A 191 -27.96 -2.67 -8.35
CA PHE A 191 -28.55 -3.48 -9.43
C PHE A 191 -28.43 -4.98 -9.15
N PRO A 192 -29.12 -5.53 -8.15
CA PRO A 192 -28.94 -6.91 -7.71
C PRO A 192 -29.27 -7.94 -8.81
N GLU A 193 -30.26 -7.64 -9.69
CA GLU A 193 -30.73 -8.53 -10.74
C GLU A 193 -29.90 -8.45 -12.05
N ARG A 194 -28.99 -7.50 -12.17
CA ARG A 194 -28.26 -7.23 -13.41
C ARG A 194 -26.95 -8.00 -13.55
N HIS A 195 -26.58 -8.82 -12.57
CA HIS A 195 -25.34 -9.61 -12.56
C HIS A 195 -24.08 -8.78 -12.89
N VAL A 196 -24.02 -7.53 -12.38
CA VAL A 196 -23.01 -6.50 -12.72
C VAL A 196 -21.60 -7.05 -12.66
N LYS A 197 -21.26 -7.77 -11.57
CA LYS A 197 -19.92 -8.34 -11.39
C LYS A 197 -19.55 -9.28 -12.54
N LEU A 198 -20.44 -10.19 -12.90
CA LEU A 198 -20.19 -11.18 -13.96
C LEU A 198 -19.99 -10.51 -15.32
N VAL A 199 -20.85 -9.55 -15.66
CA VAL A 199 -20.78 -8.84 -16.95
C VAL A 199 -19.49 -8.04 -17.07
N LEU A 200 -19.14 -7.26 -16.05
CA LEU A 200 -17.95 -6.41 -16.09
C LEU A 200 -16.64 -7.20 -16.03
N LEU A 201 -16.56 -8.27 -15.21
CA LEU A 201 -15.36 -9.12 -15.18
C LEU A 201 -15.17 -9.84 -16.53
N ASN A 202 -16.23 -10.35 -17.16
CA ASN A 202 -16.15 -10.95 -18.49
C ASN A 202 -15.70 -9.94 -19.56
N ALA A 203 -16.17 -8.69 -19.48
CA ALA A 203 -15.73 -7.62 -20.38
C ALA A 203 -14.24 -7.27 -20.18
N LEU A 204 -13.76 -7.22 -18.94
CA LEU A 204 -12.35 -7.00 -18.60
C LEU A 204 -11.47 -8.16 -19.10
N GLU A 205 -11.85 -9.41 -18.85
CA GLU A 205 -11.14 -10.60 -19.34
C GLU A 205 -10.96 -10.58 -20.86
N LYS A 206 -12.03 -10.27 -21.58
CA LYS A 206 -12.05 -10.20 -23.05
C LYS A 206 -11.48 -8.90 -23.63
N ASN A 207 -11.10 -7.96 -22.78
CA ASN A 207 -10.71 -6.59 -23.17
C ASN A 207 -11.78 -5.88 -24.01
N ASP A 208 -13.05 -6.15 -23.74
CA ASP A 208 -14.19 -5.58 -24.45
C ASP A 208 -14.73 -4.33 -23.73
N ARG A 209 -13.99 -3.24 -23.89
CA ARG A 209 -14.34 -1.93 -23.29
C ARG A 209 -15.70 -1.42 -23.80
N ARG A 210 -16.06 -1.70 -25.07
CA ARG A 210 -17.34 -1.25 -25.65
C ARG A 210 -18.50 -1.94 -24.96
N LYS A 211 -18.40 -3.25 -24.73
CA LYS A 211 -19.41 -4.02 -24.01
C LYS A 211 -19.62 -3.51 -22.59
N ALA A 212 -18.52 -3.20 -21.88
CA ALA A 212 -18.61 -2.60 -20.54
C ALA A 212 -19.31 -1.24 -20.56
N ASP A 213 -18.97 -0.39 -21.54
CA ASP A 213 -19.60 0.93 -21.69
C ASP A 213 -21.10 0.82 -22.01
N THR A 214 -21.47 0.02 -23.00
CA THR A 214 -22.87 -0.23 -23.34
C THR A 214 -23.67 -0.68 -22.11
N PHE A 215 -23.12 -1.64 -21.37
CA PHE A 215 -23.77 -2.14 -20.16
C PHE A 215 -23.94 -1.07 -19.07
N ILE A 216 -22.92 -0.24 -18.85
CA ILE A 216 -22.99 0.89 -17.88
C ILE A 216 -24.06 1.90 -18.34
N GLN A 217 -24.16 2.22 -19.65
CA GLN A 217 -25.18 3.12 -20.17
C GLN A 217 -26.59 2.56 -19.97
N GLU A 218 -26.79 1.24 -20.13
CA GLU A 218 -28.06 0.58 -19.81
C GLU A 218 -28.43 0.74 -18.33
N LEU A 219 -27.46 0.58 -17.40
CA LEU A 219 -27.70 0.77 -15.97
C LEU A 219 -28.09 2.22 -15.65
N LEU A 220 -27.43 3.19 -16.27
CA LEU A 220 -27.75 4.61 -16.09
C LEU A 220 -29.13 4.97 -16.67
N LYS A 221 -29.51 4.39 -17.80
CA LYS A 221 -30.83 4.53 -18.39
C LYS A 221 -31.92 3.95 -17.47
N GLU A 222 -31.71 2.76 -16.93
CA GLU A 222 -32.61 2.14 -15.95
C GLU A 222 -32.83 3.04 -14.72
N LEU A 223 -31.78 3.69 -14.21
CA LEU A 223 -31.93 4.65 -13.10
C LEU A 223 -32.73 5.90 -13.50
N SER A 224 -32.62 6.37 -14.75
CA SER A 224 -33.42 7.51 -15.22
C SER A 224 -34.90 7.18 -15.41
N GLU A 225 -35.22 5.90 -15.66
CA GLU A 225 -36.60 5.39 -15.77
C GLU A 225 -37.23 5.10 -14.39
N ARG A 226 -36.40 4.84 -13.37
CA ARG A 226 -36.85 4.71 -11.98
C ARG A 226 -37.24 6.09 -11.48
N SER A 227 -38.55 6.36 -11.31
CA SER A 227 -39.17 7.61 -10.84
C SER A 227 -38.20 8.74 -10.40
N GLN A 228 -38.18 9.83 -11.14
CA GLN A 228 -37.29 11.00 -10.94
C GLN A 228 -37.43 11.73 -9.59
N ALA A 229 -38.39 11.34 -8.74
CA ALA A 229 -38.74 12.06 -7.50
C ALA A 229 -37.95 11.67 -6.25
N ALA A 230 -37.10 10.64 -6.29
CA ALA A 230 -36.40 10.17 -5.09
C ALA A 230 -34.93 10.62 -5.06
N LYS A 231 -34.55 11.43 -4.05
CA LYS A 231 -33.14 11.76 -3.72
C LYS A 231 -32.21 10.54 -3.65
N SER A 232 -32.78 9.33 -3.44
CA SER A 232 -32.08 8.05 -3.44
C SER A 232 -31.60 7.68 -4.84
N THR A 233 -32.40 7.87 -5.87
CA THR A 233 -32.08 7.53 -7.28
C THR A 233 -30.96 8.42 -7.81
N GLU A 234 -31.01 9.71 -7.50
CA GLU A 234 -29.93 10.64 -7.89
C GLU A 234 -28.57 10.27 -7.29
N LYS A 235 -28.56 9.89 -6.00
CA LYS A 235 -27.33 9.40 -5.36
C LYS A 235 -26.82 8.07 -5.97
N GLN A 236 -27.73 7.21 -6.40
CA GLN A 236 -27.37 5.96 -7.08
C GLN A 236 -26.78 6.22 -8.46
N ARG A 237 -27.35 7.17 -9.19
CA ARG A 237 -26.85 7.64 -10.48
C ARG A 237 -25.45 8.23 -10.36
N GLU A 238 -25.26 9.18 -9.44
CA GLU A 238 -23.94 9.78 -9.17
C GLU A 238 -22.87 8.73 -8.82
N LYS A 239 -23.22 7.73 -8.01
CA LYS A 239 -22.31 6.61 -7.69
C LYS A 239 -21.97 5.76 -8.90
N THR A 240 -22.93 5.48 -9.77
CA THR A 240 -22.74 4.69 -10.98
C THR A 240 -21.86 5.46 -11.99
N GLU A 241 -22.09 6.75 -12.17
CA GLU A 241 -21.27 7.62 -13.01
C GLU A 241 -19.82 7.73 -12.51
N LYS A 242 -19.62 7.92 -11.19
CA LYS A 242 -18.28 7.91 -10.57
C LYS A 242 -17.56 6.60 -10.77
N PHE A 243 -18.26 5.47 -10.58
CA PHE A 243 -17.70 4.15 -10.82
C PHE A 243 -17.33 3.94 -12.30
N ALA A 244 -18.17 4.38 -13.23
CA ALA A 244 -17.88 4.31 -14.66
C ALA A 244 -16.62 5.11 -15.01
N GLY A 245 -16.53 6.36 -14.53
CA GLY A 245 -15.32 7.18 -14.70
C GLY A 245 -14.06 6.50 -14.15
N TYR A 246 -14.16 5.92 -12.96
CA TYR A 246 -13.07 5.15 -12.34
C TYR A 246 -12.69 3.91 -13.18
N LEU A 247 -13.66 3.08 -13.58
CA LEU A 247 -13.45 1.89 -14.38
C LEU A 247 -12.75 2.19 -15.71
N PHE A 248 -13.23 3.21 -16.43
CA PHE A 248 -12.69 3.55 -17.75
C PHE A 248 -11.38 4.31 -17.69
N ARG A 249 -11.14 5.10 -16.65
CA ARG A 249 -9.85 5.74 -16.41
C ARG A 249 -8.75 4.72 -16.13
N PHE A 250 -9.07 3.70 -15.35
CA PHE A 250 -8.12 2.68 -14.92
C PHE A 250 -8.38 1.31 -15.59
N TRP A 251 -8.90 1.31 -16.83
CA TRP A 251 -9.27 0.08 -17.53
C TRP A 251 -8.14 -0.93 -17.58
N ASP A 252 -6.95 -0.54 -18.03
CA ASP A 252 -5.82 -1.45 -18.15
C ASP A 252 -5.25 -1.93 -16.81
N PRO A 253 -5.06 -1.08 -15.78
CA PRO A 253 -4.72 -1.53 -14.44
C PRO A 253 -5.73 -2.51 -13.83
N ILE A 254 -7.03 -2.25 -13.97
CA ILE A 254 -8.10 -3.13 -13.48
C ILE A 254 -8.13 -4.43 -14.29
N ARG A 255 -7.95 -4.36 -15.60
CA ARG A 255 -7.87 -5.54 -16.45
C ARG A 255 -6.70 -6.43 -16.03
N ARG A 256 -5.52 -5.88 -15.78
CA ARG A 256 -4.37 -6.65 -15.30
C ARG A 256 -4.66 -7.34 -13.97
N LEU A 257 -5.33 -6.68 -13.03
CA LEU A 257 -5.77 -7.30 -11.78
C LEU A 257 -6.64 -8.55 -12.04
N VAL A 258 -7.50 -8.53 -13.06
CA VAL A 258 -8.44 -9.63 -13.35
C VAL A 258 -7.78 -10.77 -14.13
N VAL A 259 -6.85 -10.45 -15.05
CA VAL A 259 -6.32 -11.40 -16.05
C VAL A 259 -4.93 -11.93 -15.67
N GLU A 260 -4.09 -11.09 -15.08
CA GLU A 260 -2.75 -11.51 -14.67
C GLU A 260 -2.85 -12.16 -13.29
N ALA A 261 -2.36 -13.39 -13.16
CA ALA A 261 -2.32 -14.12 -11.87
C ALA A 261 -1.21 -13.54 -10.96
N VAL A 262 -1.28 -12.24 -10.71
CA VAL A 262 -0.33 -11.55 -9.84
C VAL A 262 -0.76 -11.75 -8.38
N PRO A 263 0.17 -12.02 -7.44
CA PRO A 263 -0.17 -12.13 -6.03
C PRO A 263 -1.00 -10.93 -5.57
N GLY A 264 -2.07 -11.21 -4.84
CA GLY A 264 -2.99 -10.17 -4.35
C GLY A 264 -2.29 -9.10 -3.52
N SER A 265 -2.91 -7.94 -3.44
CA SER A 265 -2.42 -6.81 -2.65
C SER A 265 -2.11 -7.23 -1.21
N CYS A 266 -0.92 -6.87 -0.74
CA CYS A 266 -0.51 -7.00 0.66
C CYS A 266 -0.75 -5.71 1.46
N THR A 267 -1.32 -4.67 0.84
CA THR A 267 -1.45 -3.33 1.42
C THR A 267 -2.31 -3.28 2.68
N GLU A 268 -3.26 -4.22 2.85
CA GLU A 268 -4.11 -4.27 4.04
C GLU A 268 -3.54 -5.11 5.20
N ALA A 269 -2.42 -5.78 5.00
CA ALA A 269 -1.78 -6.65 6.00
C ALA A 269 -0.52 -6.04 6.62
N GLN A 270 -0.20 -4.79 6.32
CA GLN A 270 0.98 -4.08 6.82
C GLN A 270 0.69 -3.21 8.04
#